data_7fb4fe5e02b02ed5581ed4c587bdedab
#
_entry.id   7fb4fe5e02b02ed5581ed4c587bdedab
#
_cell.length_a   1.000
_cell.length_b   1.000
_cell.length_c   1.000
_cell.angle_alpha   90.00
_cell.angle_beta   90.00
_cell.angle_gamma   90.00
#
_symmetry.space_group_name_H-M   'P 1'
#
loop_
_entity.id
_entity.type
_entity.pdbx_description
1 polymer ?
#
loop_
_entity_poly.entity_id
_entity_poly.type
_entity_poly.pdbx_seq_one_letter_code
_entity_poly.pdbx_strand_id
1 'polypeptide(L)'
;MNPSPQIDSESSPLQPEELRVVVDANITLAMFLARRDQPMVASSKRVLLNLLPLTNFRWLWSPDIIADYERGALAIESDVRIQRKAVFDRAGFRLFLAALRLLPPVEVSATSLRAARRRIDQATKGRDRDLDDAIYLACAVDGEAQLLTSQDSDLLSLGSIYEGVQIVNWPAFAAELRSRQLLK
;
A
#
# COMPACT_ATOMS: atom_id res chain seq x y z
N MET A 1 49.01 31.88 -24.39
CA MET A 1 48.05 30.72 -24.32
C MET A 1 47.45 30.73 -22.93
N ASN A 2 46.20 31.18 -22.84
CA ASN A 2 45.44 31.15 -21.58
C ASN A 2 44.71 29.84 -21.49
N PRO A 3 44.76 29.11 -20.35
CA PRO A 3 43.92 27.93 -20.15
C PRO A 3 42.49 28.36 -19.91
N SER A 4 41.51 27.74 -20.65
CA SER A 4 40.09 27.93 -20.45
C SER A 4 39.70 27.38 -19.08
N PRO A 5 38.76 28.03 -18.36
CA PRO A 5 38.26 27.51 -17.09
C PRO A 5 37.45 26.24 -17.36
N GLN A 6 37.79 25.17 -16.65
CA GLN A 6 36.95 23.99 -16.50
C GLN A 6 35.69 24.40 -15.74
N ILE A 7 34.56 24.22 -16.38
CA ILE A 7 33.25 24.34 -15.72
C ILE A 7 33.06 23.04 -14.93
N ASP A 8 33.23 23.15 -13.65
CA ASP A 8 32.81 22.05 -12.72
C ASP A 8 31.33 21.79 -12.95
N SER A 9 31.04 20.59 -13.44
CA SER A 9 29.65 20.10 -13.56
C SER A 9 29.09 19.98 -12.13
N GLU A 10 28.31 20.98 -11.73
CA GLU A 10 27.49 20.90 -10.53
C GLU A 10 26.67 19.61 -10.61
N SER A 11 27.00 18.66 -9.74
CA SER A 11 26.21 17.49 -9.51
C SER A 11 24.84 17.96 -8.99
N SER A 12 23.83 17.92 -9.84
CA SER A 12 22.45 18.14 -9.41
C SER A 12 22.16 17.28 -8.19
N PRO A 13 21.56 17.83 -7.13
CA PRO A 13 21.22 17.05 -5.96
C PRO A 13 20.32 15.89 -6.42
N LEU A 14 20.74 14.67 -6.13
CA LEU A 14 19.95 13.46 -6.39
C LEU A 14 18.57 13.67 -5.77
N GLN A 15 17.56 13.78 -6.62
CA GLN A 15 16.19 13.81 -6.11
C GLN A 15 15.94 12.49 -5.36
N PRO A 16 15.35 12.55 -4.17
CA PRO A 16 15.04 11.33 -3.44
C PRO A 16 14.21 10.42 -4.32
N GLU A 17 14.66 9.17 -4.47
CA GLU A 17 13.98 8.17 -5.28
C GLU A 17 12.53 8.00 -4.81
N GLU A 18 11.58 8.03 -5.76
CA GLU A 18 10.16 7.86 -5.48
C GLU A 18 9.90 6.50 -4.84
N LEU A 19 9.30 6.49 -3.66
CA LEU A 19 8.89 5.25 -2.99
C LEU A 19 7.54 4.78 -3.53
N ARG A 20 7.53 3.70 -4.29
CA ARG A 20 6.33 3.08 -4.86
C ARG A 20 5.84 1.95 -3.96
N VAL A 21 4.59 2.03 -3.51
CA VAL A 21 4.03 1.14 -2.50
C VAL A 21 2.65 0.65 -2.91
N VAL A 22 2.42 -0.65 -2.76
CA VAL A 22 1.08 -1.24 -2.72
C VAL A 22 0.69 -1.45 -1.26
N VAL A 23 -0.52 -1.02 -0.90
CA VAL A 23 -1.05 -1.13 0.47
C VAL A 23 -2.26 -2.05 0.45
N ASP A 24 -2.25 -3.09 1.27
CA ASP A 24 -3.33 -4.05 1.39
C ASP A 24 -4.58 -3.45 2.07
N ALA A 25 -5.77 -4.05 1.79
CA ALA A 25 -7.05 -3.59 2.31
C ALA A 25 -7.09 -3.51 3.83
N ASN A 26 -6.52 -4.47 4.54
CA ASN A 26 -6.53 -4.50 6.01
C ASN A 26 -5.79 -3.31 6.64
N ILE A 27 -4.77 -2.75 5.97
CA ILE A 27 -4.09 -1.54 6.40
C ILE A 27 -4.88 -0.31 5.96
N THR A 28 -5.33 -0.29 4.70
CA THR A 28 -6.08 0.82 4.11
C THR A 28 -7.38 1.08 4.88
N LEU A 29 -8.18 0.05 5.13
CA LEU A 29 -9.45 0.18 5.84
C LEU A 29 -9.25 0.58 7.31
N ALA A 30 -8.18 0.08 7.94
CA ALA A 30 -7.85 0.48 9.31
C ALA A 30 -7.53 1.97 9.47
N MET A 31 -7.18 2.70 8.40
CA MET A 31 -7.01 4.16 8.46
C MET A 31 -8.31 4.89 8.80
N PHE A 32 -9.44 4.29 8.43
CA PHE A 32 -10.78 4.89 8.57
C PHE A 32 -11.57 4.31 9.74
N LEU A 33 -10.96 3.44 10.55
CA LEU A 33 -11.56 2.89 11.76
C LEU A 33 -11.12 3.71 12.98
N ALA A 34 -12.09 4.27 13.71
CA ALA A 34 -11.88 4.90 15.01
C ALA A 34 -12.57 4.06 16.09
N ARG A 35 -11.94 3.92 17.26
CA ARG A 35 -12.56 3.23 18.41
C ARG A 35 -13.74 4.03 18.92
N ARG A 36 -14.85 3.37 19.25
CA ARG A 36 -16.07 4.05 19.75
C ARG A 36 -15.87 4.72 21.12
N ASP A 37 -15.05 4.12 21.96
CA ASP A 37 -14.68 4.65 23.28
C ASP A 37 -13.65 5.79 23.21
N GLN A 38 -12.98 5.95 22.06
CA GLN A 38 -11.98 6.99 21.82
C GLN A 38 -12.11 7.56 20.40
N PRO A 39 -13.26 8.17 20.05
CA PRO A 39 -13.53 8.58 18.65
C PRO A 39 -12.59 9.69 18.15
N MET A 40 -11.97 10.45 19.05
CA MET A 40 -10.99 11.49 18.72
C MET A 40 -9.59 10.94 18.45
N VAL A 41 -9.33 9.66 18.79
CA VAL A 41 -8.04 9.01 18.52
C VAL A 41 -8.12 8.34 17.15
N ALA A 42 -7.60 9.01 16.14
CA ALA A 42 -7.48 8.44 14.81
C ALA A 42 -6.53 7.22 14.81
N SER A 43 -6.80 6.26 13.94
CA SER A 43 -5.86 5.15 13.72
C SER A 43 -4.45 5.69 13.40
N SER A 44 -3.42 5.07 14.00
CA SER A 44 -2.02 5.40 13.68
C SER A 44 -1.70 5.27 12.18
N LYS A 45 -2.48 4.47 11.46
CA LYS A 45 -2.35 4.29 10.01
C LYS A 45 -2.91 5.47 9.21
N ARG A 46 -3.76 6.30 9.80
CA ARG A 46 -4.34 7.49 9.13
C ARG A 46 -3.29 8.49 8.64
N VAL A 47 -2.12 8.46 9.24
CA VAL A 47 -0.98 9.28 8.81
C VAL A 47 -0.59 9.04 7.34
N LEU A 48 -0.90 7.86 6.76
CA LEU A 48 -0.64 7.55 5.35
C LEU A 48 -1.38 8.47 4.39
N LEU A 49 -2.52 9.07 4.81
CA LEU A 49 -3.25 10.04 3.97
C LEU A 49 -2.39 11.27 3.64
N ASN A 50 -1.45 11.62 4.51
CA ASN A 50 -0.54 12.74 4.29
C ASN A 50 0.54 12.44 3.24
N LEU A 51 0.69 11.19 2.83
CA LEU A 51 1.67 10.78 1.81
C LEU A 51 1.16 10.98 0.38
N LEU A 52 -0.17 10.95 0.18
CA LEU A 52 -0.77 11.05 -1.17
C LEU A 52 -0.31 12.28 -1.99
N PRO A 53 -0.15 13.49 -1.41
CA PRO A 53 0.29 14.65 -2.16
C PRO A 53 1.81 14.75 -2.34
N LEU A 54 2.60 13.81 -1.78
CA LEU A 54 4.06 13.89 -1.84
C LEU A 54 4.57 13.37 -3.17
N THR A 55 5.51 14.09 -3.77
CA THR A 55 6.11 13.74 -5.07
C THR A 55 7.11 12.59 -5.00
N ASN A 56 7.63 12.31 -3.81
CA ASN A 56 8.56 11.20 -3.55
C ASN A 56 7.90 9.97 -2.94
N PHE A 57 6.55 9.91 -2.99
CA PHE A 57 5.76 8.76 -2.57
C PHE A 57 4.67 8.48 -3.60
N ARG A 58 4.51 7.23 -4.02
CA ARG A 58 3.49 6.80 -4.95
C ARG A 58 2.71 5.60 -4.42
N TRP A 59 1.43 5.83 -4.17
CA TRP A 59 0.49 4.75 -3.86
C TRP A 59 0.09 4.07 -5.16
N LEU A 60 0.47 2.81 -5.33
CA LEU A 60 0.10 2.00 -6.48
C LEU A 60 -1.24 1.31 -6.22
N TRP A 61 -2.06 1.28 -7.25
CA TRP A 61 -3.38 0.69 -7.20
C TRP A 61 -3.80 0.16 -8.57
N SER A 62 -4.73 -0.82 -8.57
CA SER A 62 -5.44 -1.30 -9.76
C SER A 62 -6.94 -1.24 -9.54
N PRO A 63 -7.78 -1.34 -10.59
CA PRO A 63 -9.23 -1.40 -10.44
C PRO A 63 -9.69 -2.52 -9.48
N ASP A 64 -9.03 -3.67 -9.51
CA ASP A 64 -9.35 -4.81 -8.63
C ASP A 64 -9.04 -4.49 -7.16
N ILE A 65 -7.93 -3.80 -6.88
CA ILE A 65 -7.59 -3.35 -5.50
C ILE A 65 -8.65 -2.37 -4.99
N ILE A 66 -9.10 -1.42 -5.82
CA ILE A 66 -10.17 -0.50 -5.42
C ILE A 66 -11.46 -1.27 -5.13
N ALA A 67 -11.82 -2.24 -5.98
CA ALA A 67 -13.00 -3.07 -5.76
C ALA A 67 -12.91 -3.86 -4.45
N ASP A 68 -11.72 -4.35 -4.10
CA ASP A 68 -11.48 -5.03 -2.84
C ASP A 68 -11.60 -4.08 -1.63
N TYR A 69 -11.04 -2.88 -1.70
CA TYR A 69 -11.23 -1.85 -0.67
C TYR A 69 -12.72 -1.55 -0.45
N GLU A 70 -13.51 -1.43 -1.52
CA GLU A 70 -14.95 -1.16 -1.45
C GLU A 70 -15.71 -2.35 -0.83
N ARG A 71 -15.38 -3.60 -1.19
CA ARG A 71 -15.95 -4.81 -0.56
C ARG A 71 -15.65 -4.87 0.93
N GLY A 72 -14.38 -4.65 1.29
CA GLY A 72 -13.95 -4.65 2.70
C GLY A 72 -14.64 -3.56 3.53
N ALA A 73 -14.85 -2.36 2.97
CA ALA A 73 -15.60 -1.29 3.63
C ALA A 73 -17.06 -1.70 3.88
N LEU A 74 -17.73 -2.32 2.89
CA LEU A 74 -19.09 -2.83 3.04
C LEU A 74 -19.16 -3.95 4.10
N ALA A 75 -18.17 -4.84 4.13
CA ALA A 75 -18.10 -5.90 5.14
C ALA A 75 -17.96 -5.31 6.57
N ILE A 76 -17.12 -4.31 6.75
CA ILE A 76 -16.97 -3.58 8.03
C ILE A 76 -18.31 -2.92 8.44
N GLU A 77 -18.99 -2.27 7.52
CA GLU A 77 -20.27 -1.59 7.76
C GLU A 77 -21.41 -2.56 8.07
N SER A 78 -21.34 -3.81 7.62
CA SER A 78 -22.35 -4.84 7.89
C SER A 78 -22.05 -5.69 9.14
N ASP A 79 -20.81 -5.72 9.62
CA ASP A 79 -20.43 -6.52 10.80
C ASP A 79 -20.80 -5.80 12.11
N VAL A 80 -21.87 -6.28 12.75
CA VAL A 80 -22.37 -5.75 14.04
C VAL A 80 -21.30 -5.80 15.14
N ARG A 81 -20.37 -6.75 15.10
CA ARG A 81 -19.29 -6.87 16.11
C ARG A 81 -18.29 -5.75 15.96
N ILE A 82 -17.96 -5.38 14.71
CA ILE A 82 -17.08 -4.23 14.43
C ILE A 82 -17.80 -2.94 14.80
N GLN A 83 -19.06 -2.76 14.38
CA GLN A 83 -19.85 -1.57 14.67
C GLN A 83 -20.03 -1.30 16.18
N ARG A 84 -20.04 -2.33 17.02
CA ARG A 84 -20.08 -2.15 18.49
C ARG A 84 -18.79 -1.55 19.06
N LYS A 85 -17.65 -1.78 18.41
CA LYS A 85 -16.31 -1.42 18.92
C LYS A 85 -15.71 -0.22 18.20
N ALA A 86 -16.06 -0.02 16.94
CA ALA A 86 -15.47 0.99 16.09
C ALA A 86 -16.51 1.73 15.25
N VAL A 87 -16.14 2.91 14.78
CA VAL A 87 -16.87 3.69 13.79
C VAL A 87 -16.02 3.77 12.53
N PHE A 88 -16.63 3.48 11.38
CA PHE A 88 -15.98 3.61 10.08
C PHE A 88 -16.25 5.00 9.49
N ASP A 89 -15.18 5.75 9.16
CA ASP A 89 -15.26 7.06 8.51
C ASP A 89 -15.51 6.88 7.00
N ARG A 90 -16.77 6.63 6.64
CA ARG A 90 -17.20 6.43 5.25
C ARG A 90 -16.93 7.64 4.36
N ALA A 91 -17.10 8.84 4.89
CA ALA A 91 -16.88 10.06 4.12
C ALA A 91 -15.40 10.24 3.80
N GLY A 92 -14.51 10.10 4.80
CA GLY A 92 -13.07 10.11 4.60
C GLY A 92 -12.59 9.02 3.66
N PHE A 93 -13.14 7.80 3.76
CA PHE A 93 -12.81 6.70 2.84
C PHE A 93 -13.19 7.01 1.39
N ARG A 94 -14.38 7.58 1.14
CA ARG A 94 -14.79 7.98 -0.22
C ARG A 94 -13.89 9.08 -0.81
N LEU A 95 -13.50 10.06 0.00
CA LEU A 95 -12.57 11.10 -0.43
C LEU A 95 -11.20 10.53 -0.74
N PHE A 96 -10.70 9.58 0.06
CA PHE A 96 -9.47 8.87 -0.22
C PHE A 96 -9.53 8.12 -1.55
N LEU A 97 -10.58 7.34 -1.81
CA LEU A 97 -10.72 6.63 -3.09
C LEU A 97 -10.80 7.59 -4.28
N ALA A 98 -11.48 8.73 -4.12
CA ALA A 98 -11.53 9.77 -5.15
C ALA A 98 -10.13 10.33 -5.44
N ALA A 99 -9.35 10.64 -4.40
CA ALA A 99 -7.97 11.12 -4.55
C ALA A 99 -7.06 10.06 -5.17
N LEU A 100 -7.19 8.80 -4.75
CA LEU A 100 -6.40 7.70 -5.29
C LEU A 100 -6.66 7.49 -6.80
N ARG A 101 -7.91 7.60 -7.23
CA ARG A 101 -8.32 7.50 -8.65
C ARG A 101 -7.80 8.64 -9.53
N LEU A 102 -7.27 9.71 -8.97
CA LEU A 102 -6.57 10.76 -9.75
C LEU A 102 -5.14 10.32 -10.14
N LEU A 103 -4.58 9.33 -9.46
CA LEU A 103 -3.31 8.74 -9.83
C LEU A 103 -3.52 7.71 -10.95
N PRO A 104 -2.56 7.53 -11.87
CA PRO A 104 -2.67 6.51 -12.90
C PRO A 104 -2.70 5.11 -12.26
N PRO A 105 -3.64 4.23 -12.67
CA PRO A 105 -3.69 2.86 -12.21
C PRO A 105 -2.52 2.04 -12.77
N VAL A 106 -2.19 0.97 -12.07
CA VAL A 106 -1.31 -0.09 -12.60
C VAL A 106 -2.17 -1.04 -13.45
N GLU A 107 -1.70 -1.29 -14.66
CA GLU A 107 -2.28 -2.32 -15.53
C GLU A 107 -1.75 -3.69 -15.14
N VAL A 108 -2.56 -4.45 -14.41
CA VAL A 108 -2.17 -5.79 -13.93
C VAL A 108 -2.29 -6.80 -15.05
N SER A 109 -1.18 -7.44 -15.40
CA SER A 109 -1.14 -8.47 -16.44
C SER A 109 -1.73 -9.80 -15.96
N ALA A 110 -2.39 -10.51 -16.86
CA ALA A 110 -2.89 -11.86 -16.56
C ALA A 110 -1.74 -12.85 -16.22
N THR A 111 -0.53 -12.56 -16.65
CA THR A 111 0.65 -13.38 -16.34
C THR A 111 1.08 -13.18 -14.90
N SER A 112 1.25 -11.95 -14.45
CA SER A 112 1.59 -11.63 -13.07
C SER A 112 0.53 -12.11 -12.09
N LEU A 113 -0.75 -11.95 -12.43
CA LEU A 113 -1.85 -12.44 -11.60
C LEU A 113 -1.83 -13.98 -11.45
N ARG A 114 -1.56 -14.72 -12.55
CA ARG A 114 -1.42 -16.19 -12.49
C ARG A 114 -0.19 -16.62 -11.69
N ALA A 115 0.93 -15.91 -11.83
CA ALA A 115 2.14 -16.19 -11.06
C ALA A 115 1.94 -15.94 -9.56
N ALA A 116 1.32 -14.81 -9.21
CA ALA A 116 0.98 -14.47 -7.84
C ALA A 116 0.06 -15.51 -7.19
N ARG A 117 -1.02 -15.92 -7.87
CA ARG A 117 -1.93 -16.98 -7.40
C ARG A 117 -1.20 -18.29 -7.14
N ARG A 118 -0.35 -18.74 -8.07
CA ARG A 118 0.45 -19.97 -7.86
C ARG A 118 1.38 -19.84 -6.65
N ARG A 119 1.98 -18.68 -6.46
CA ARG A 119 2.89 -18.45 -5.33
C ARG A 119 2.17 -18.53 -4.00
N ILE A 120 1.00 -17.89 -3.88
CA ILE A 120 0.15 -17.96 -2.68
C ILE A 120 -0.29 -19.41 -2.44
N ASP A 121 -0.78 -20.10 -3.47
CA ASP A 121 -1.17 -21.51 -3.40
C ASP A 121 -0.08 -22.41 -2.81
N GLN A 122 1.15 -22.21 -3.27
CA GLN A 122 2.31 -22.98 -2.80
C GLN A 122 2.63 -22.68 -1.32
N ALA A 123 2.53 -21.42 -0.90
CA ALA A 123 2.83 -21.02 0.46
C ALA A 123 1.76 -21.47 1.47
N THR A 124 0.49 -21.39 1.08
CA THR A 124 -0.65 -21.72 1.97
C THR A 124 -1.01 -23.21 1.98
N LYS A 125 -0.35 -24.02 1.11
CA LYS A 125 -0.58 -25.47 1.00
C LYS A 125 -2.07 -25.84 0.82
N GLY A 126 -2.82 -25.03 0.08
CA GLY A 126 -4.23 -25.29 -0.21
C GLY A 126 -5.21 -25.03 0.92
N ARG A 127 -4.80 -24.34 2.00
CA ARG A 127 -5.76 -23.79 2.97
C ARG A 127 -6.70 -22.79 2.28
N ASP A 128 -7.87 -22.55 2.90
CA ASP A 128 -8.86 -21.59 2.37
C ASP A 128 -8.17 -20.31 1.90
N ARG A 129 -8.38 -20.01 0.64
CA ARG A 129 -7.58 -19.03 -0.09
C ARG A 129 -8.38 -17.78 -0.26
N ASP A 130 -7.88 -16.69 0.25
CA ASP A 130 -8.28 -15.40 -0.27
C ASP A 130 -7.55 -15.16 -1.60
N LEU A 131 -8.24 -15.48 -2.71
CA LEU A 131 -7.69 -15.28 -4.06
C LEU A 131 -7.46 -13.79 -4.35
N ASP A 132 -8.01 -12.92 -3.51
CA ASP A 132 -7.89 -11.48 -3.65
C ASP A 132 -6.47 -10.99 -3.27
N ASP A 133 -5.74 -11.70 -2.42
CA ASP A 133 -4.34 -11.39 -2.10
C ASP A 133 -3.42 -11.35 -3.33
N ALA A 134 -3.73 -12.16 -4.34
CA ALA A 134 -2.94 -12.21 -5.58
C ALA A 134 -2.99 -10.89 -6.37
N ILE A 135 -4.06 -10.08 -6.24
CA ILE A 135 -4.16 -8.80 -6.94
C ILE A 135 -3.15 -7.79 -6.41
N TYR A 136 -2.88 -7.81 -5.10
CA TYR A 136 -1.89 -6.93 -4.47
C TYR A 136 -0.49 -7.27 -4.93
N LEU A 137 -0.17 -8.57 -4.94
CA LEU A 137 1.13 -9.07 -5.35
C LEU A 137 1.41 -8.79 -6.83
N ALA A 138 0.42 -9.05 -7.70
CA ALA A 138 0.51 -8.79 -9.13
C ALA A 138 0.62 -7.28 -9.43
N CYS A 139 -0.17 -6.45 -8.75
CA CYS A 139 -0.09 -4.99 -8.85
C CYS A 139 1.28 -4.47 -8.41
N ALA A 140 1.86 -5.06 -7.35
CA ALA A 140 3.17 -4.66 -6.87
C ALA A 140 4.27 -5.00 -7.88
N VAL A 141 4.21 -6.16 -8.52
CA VAL A 141 5.19 -6.57 -9.57
C VAL A 141 5.05 -5.69 -10.81
N ASP A 142 3.84 -5.58 -11.38
CA ASP A 142 3.63 -4.83 -12.62
C ASP A 142 3.79 -3.30 -12.44
N GLY A 143 3.56 -2.80 -11.22
CA GLY A 143 3.81 -1.40 -10.86
C GLY A 143 5.24 -1.12 -10.42
N GLU A 144 6.14 -2.12 -10.45
CA GLU A 144 7.52 -2.03 -9.96
C GLU A 144 7.58 -1.41 -8.55
N ALA A 145 6.74 -1.88 -7.63
CA ALA A 145 6.74 -1.44 -6.26
C ALA A 145 8.04 -1.83 -5.54
N GLN A 146 8.56 -0.96 -4.70
CA GLN A 146 9.58 -1.34 -3.74
C GLN A 146 8.99 -2.11 -2.56
N LEU A 147 7.76 -1.75 -2.17
CA LEU A 147 7.10 -2.33 -0.99
C LEU A 147 5.67 -2.77 -1.28
N LEU A 148 5.29 -3.91 -0.74
CA LEU A 148 3.91 -4.32 -0.49
C LEU A 148 3.73 -4.41 1.02
N THR A 149 2.80 -3.62 1.58
CA THR A 149 2.52 -3.66 3.02
C THR A 149 1.19 -4.31 3.32
N SER A 150 1.23 -5.32 4.21
CA SER A 150 0.07 -6.07 4.64
C SER A 150 0.15 -6.44 6.13
N GLN A 151 -0.97 -6.83 6.71
CA GLN A 151 -1.05 -7.52 8.00
C GLN A 151 -1.59 -8.95 7.84
N ASP A 152 -1.84 -9.36 6.60
CA ASP A 152 -2.29 -10.70 6.31
C ASP A 152 -1.15 -11.72 6.46
N SER A 153 -1.44 -12.82 7.17
CA SER A 153 -0.47 -13.88 7.41
C SER A 153 -0.07 -14.61 6.14
N ASP A 154 -0.97 -14.71 5.16
CA ASP A 154 -0.73 -15.46 3.93
C ASP A 154 0.24 -14.68 3.02
N LEU A 155 0.04 -13.37 2.86
CA LEU A 155 1.00 -12.51 2.18
C LEU A 155 2.35 -12.47 2.91
N LEU A 156 2.37 -12.32 4.23
CA LEU A 156 3.61 -12.28 5.01
C LEU A 156 4.35 -13.63 5.00
N SER A 157 3.64 -14.75 4.81
CA SER A 157 4.25 -16.10 4.72
C SER A 157 4.98 -16.37 3.42
N LEU A 158 4.78 -15.54 2.38
CA LEU A 158 5.48 -15.66 1.10
C LEU A 158 6.99 -15.42 1.20
N GLY A 159 7.44 -14.85 2.32
CA GLY A 159 8.80 -14.40 2.56
C GLY A 159 8.93 -12.89 2.45
N SER A 160 10.13 -12.40 2.73
CA SER A 160 10.38 -10.94 2.76
C SER A 160 10.51 -10.30 1.37
N ILE A 161 10.70 -11.08 0.31
CA ILE A 161 10.88 -10.58 -1.06
C ILE A 161 10.18 -11.52 -2.06
N TYR A 162 9.43 -10.91 -2.98
CA TYR A 162 8.84 -11.58 -4.12
C TYR A 162 9.06 -10.74 -5.39
N GLU A 163 9.71 -11.30 -6.41
CA GLU A 163 10.02 -10.61 -7.71
C GLU A 163 10.57 -9.19 -7.52
N GLY A 164 11.46 -9.00 -6.53
CA GLY A 164 12.05 -7.70 -6.20
C GLY A 164 11.23 -6.81 -5.27
N VAL A 165 9.97 -7.15 -5.02
CA VAL A 165 9.09 -6.41 -4.10
C VAL A 165 9.34 -6.89 -2.67
N GLN A 166 9.63 -5.99 -1.73
CA GLN A 166 9.67 -6.30 -0.30
C GLN A 166 8.25 -6.40 0.26
N ILE A 167 7.93 -7.52 0.93
CA ILE A 167 6.65 -7.71 1.64
C ILE A 167 6.90 -7.42 3.12
N VAL A 168 6.19 -6.41 3.65
CA VAL A 168 6.42 -5.90 5.00
C VAL A 168 5.13 -5.75 5.79
N ASN A 169 5.21 -5.93 7.10
CA ASN A 169 4.11 -5.59 7.99
C ASN A 169 4.08 -4.10 8.33
N TRP A 170 3.01 -3.63 8.98
CA TRP A 170 2.85 -2.23 9.35
C TRP A 170 4.02 -1.64 10.16
N PRO A 171 4.55 -2.30 11.21
CA PRO A 171 5.70 -1.76 11.95
C PRO A 171 6.93 -1.54 11.08
N ALA A 172 7.27 -2.49 10.20
CA ALA A 172 8.41 -2.39 9.30
C ALA A 172 8.19 -1.29 8.25
N PHE A 173 6.98 -1.21 7.68
CA PHE A 173 6.62 -0.13 6.76
C PHE A 173 6.73 1.25 7.40
N ALA A 174 6.19 1.41 8.62
CA ALA A 174 6.29 2.68 9.34
C ALA A 174 7.75 3.06 9.67
N ALA A 175 8.61 2.08 9.93
CA ALA A 175 10.04 2.32 10.12
C ALA A 175 10.70 2.80 8.82
N GLU A 176 10.39 2.18 7.68
CA GLU A 176 10.89 2.60 6.37
C GLU A 176 10.45 4.02 6.00
N LEU A 177 9.19 4.38 6.27
CA LEU A 177 8.69 5.73 6.04
C LEU A 177 9.43 6.78 6.89
N ARG A 178 9.80 6.44 8.14
CA ARG A 178 10.59 7.33 8.99
C ARG A 178 12.03 7.46 8.49
N SER A 179 12.66 6.36 8.07
CA SER A 179 14.03 6.39 7.54
C SER A 179 14.15 7.29 6.31
N ARG A 180 13.11 7.35 5.50
CA ARG A 180 12.98 8.24 4.33
C ARG A 180 12.44 9.64 4.67
N GLN A 181 12.22 9.94 5.94
CA GLN A 181 11.68 11.22 6.42
C GLN A 181 10.26 11.54 5.87
N LEU A 182 9.52 10.52 5.45
CA LEU A 182 8.14 10.63 4.96
C LEU A 182 7.13 10.68 6.12
N LEU A 183 7.51 10.16 7.28
CA LEU A 183 6.76 10.29 8.55
C LEU A 183 7.64 10.96 9.61
N LYS A 184 7.01 11.85 10.36
CA LYS A 184 7.60 12.48 11.57
C LYS A 184 7.35 11.63 12.80
#